data_8238e1372e2d3e8e8c8c5733b251a588
#
_entry.id   8238e1372e2d3e8e8c8c5733b251a588
#
_cell.length_a   1.000
_cell.length_b   1.000
_cell.length_c   1.000
_cell.angle_alpha   90.00
_cell.angle_beta   90.00
_cell.angle_gamma   90.00
#
_symmetry.space_group_name_H-M   'P 1'
#
loop_
_entity.id
_entity.type
_entity.pdbx_description
1 polymer ?
#
loop_
_entity_poly.entity_id
_entity_poly.type
_entity_poly.pdbx_seq_one_letter_code
_entity_poly.pdbx_strand_id
1 'polypeptide(L)'
;MASPRILAIGAHPDDVDIKVGGTSALWRKHGCEVLLISVTDGSGGHQTMKGPELAQRRKAEAAAAGKVIGTEYRVLDFADGALMPTLEARHQIIRLIRNFKPDLVLTHRPNDYHPDHRYTSILVQDAAYMVTVPAVCPDTPHLRSNPVFGYFADDFRKPIPFHADIVVDVEPVFDSIMSMLDCHVSQFYEWLPYNGVFFDALPENCNDRKAWLQKVMVEWIKPYADRFRDLVIQTYGLDKGEKVHLVEAFEISEYGSKLDAAKKAWLFPFLPSLSSGTSPIEAIDYGDYRDDE
;
A
#
# COMPACT_ATOMS: atom_id res chain seq x y z
N MET A 1 -21.35 -11.55 -7.31
CA MET A 1 -20.69 -10.25 -7.63
C MET A 1 -19.38 -10.55 -8.33
N ALA A 2 -18.88 -9.65 -9.17
CA ALA A 2 -17.53 -9.78 -9.72
C ALA A 2 -16.49 -9.70 -8.57
N SER A 3 -15.32 -10.30 -8.78
CA SER A 3 -14.24 -10.21 -7.80
C SER A 3 -13.73 -8.76 -7.70
N PRO A 4 -13.32 -8.30 -6.51
CA PRO A 4 -12.76 -6.97 -6.31
C PRO A 4 -11.50 -6.72 -7.15
N ARG A 5 -11.34 -5.49 -7.59
CA ARG A 5 -10.17 -4.99 -8.32
C ARG A 5 -9.40 -4.00 -7.45
N ILE A 6 -8.19 -4.34 -7.10
CA ILE A 6 -7.36 -3.61 -6.14
C ILE A 6 -6.15 -2.99 -6.86
N LEU A 7 -5.95 -1.70 -6.66
CA LEU A 7 -4.82 -0.95 -7.21
C LEU A 7 -3.98 -0.40 -6.07
N ALA A 8 -2.73 -0.87 -5.94
CA ALA A 8 -1.77 -0.34 -4.97
C ALA A 8 -0.72 0.49 -5.71
N ILE A 9 -0.54 1.75 -5.30
CA ILE A 9 0.33 2.73 -5.94
C ILE A 9 1.38 3.20 -4.93
N GLY A 10 2.62 2.72 -5.07
CA GLY A 10 3.81 3.19 -4.36
C GLY A 10 4.60 4.20 -5.20
N ALA A 11 5.54 4.86 -4.57
CA ALA A 11 6.45 5.79 -5.25
C ALA A 11 7.62 5.05 -5.92
N HIS A 12 8.21 4.07 -5.25
CA HIS A 12 9.39 3.34 -5.72
C HIS A 12 9.11 1.84 -5.92
N PRO A 13 9.93 1.14 -6.74
CA PRO A 13 9.78 -0.31 -6.95
C PRO A 13 10.25 -1.10 -5.71
N ASP A 14 9.41 -1.25 -4.71
CA ASP A 14 9.49 -2.01 -3.45
C ASP A 14 8.48 -1.52 -2.41
N ASP A 15 8.02 -0.27 -2.51
CA ASP A 15 7.09 0.33 -1.53
C ASP A 15 5.84 -0.51 -1.29
N VAL A 16 5.19 -0.96 -2.39
CA VAL A 16 3.95 -1.73 -2.29
C VAL A 16 4.19 -3.13 -1.74
N ASP A 17 5.38 -3.69 -1.95
CA ASP A 17 5.76 -4.98 -1.38
C ASP A 17 5.91 -4.89 0.14
N ILE A 18 6.51 -3.78 0.61
CA ILE A 18 6.71 -3.49 2.04
C ILE A 18 5.39 -3.17 2.74
N LYS A 19 4.51 -2.41 2.08
CA LYS A 19 3.34 -1.76 2.70
C LYS A 19 2.05 -2.56 2.59
N VAL A 20 1.92 -3.36 1.52
CA VAL A 20 0.68 -4.08 1.19
C VAL A 20 0.93 -5.43 0.52
N GLY A 21 2.17 -5.93 0.56
CA GLY A 21 2.55 -7.19 -0.09
C GLY A 21 1.80 -8.40 0.45
N GLY A 22 1.64 -8.48 1.77
CA GLY A 22 0.89 -9.55 2.43
C GLY A 22 -0.60 -9.50 2.11
N THR A 23 -1.21 -8.34 2.22
CA THR A 23 -2.62 -8.15 1.85
C THR A 23 -2.84 -8.43 0.37
N SER A 24 -1.88 -8.04 -0.50
CA SER A 24 -1.93 -8.36 -1.93
C SER A 24 -1.90 -9.87 -2.20
N ALA A 25 -1.06 -10.60 -1.47
CA ALA A 25 -1.04 -12.06 -1.53
C ALA A 25 -2.37 -12.70 -1.09
N LEU A 26 -2.99 -12.15 -0.02
CA LEU A 26 -4.31 -12.59 0.43
C LEU A 26 -5.39 -12.30 -0.60
N TRP A 27 -5.44 -11.09 -1.19
CA TRP A 27 -6.38 -10.76 -2.26
C TRP A 27 -6.25 -11.72 -3.45
N ARG A 28 -5.02 -12.00 -3.88
CA ARG A 28 -4.78 -12.96 -4.97
C ARG A 28 -5.25 -14.37 -4.63
N LYS A 29 -5.00 -14.85 -3.40
CA LYS A 29 -5.50 -16.15 -2.91
C LYS A 29 -7.03 -16.23 -2.90
N HIS A 30 -7.72 -15.09 -2.71
CA HIS A 30 -9.19 -15.00 -2.71
C HIS A 30 -9.78 -14.62 -4.08
N GLY A 31 -8.98 -14.67 -5.14
CA GLY A 31 -9.45 -14.46 -6.52
C GLY A 31 -9.68 -12.99 -6.89
N CYS A 32 -9.23 -12.04 -6.09
CA CYS A 32 -9.27 -10.61 -6.44
C CYS A 32 -8.26 -10.32 -7.54
N GLU A 33 -8.57 -9.34 -8.40
CA GLU A 33 -7.61 -8.79 -9.35
C GLU A 33 -6.77 -7.71 -8.66
N VAL A 34 -5.46 -7.84 -8.69
CA VAL A 34 -4.52 -6.90 -8.07
C VAL A 34 -3.60 -6.33 -9.13
N LEU A 35 -3.33 -5.03 -9.08
CA LEU A 35 -2.28 -4.37 -9.86
C LEU A 35 -1.39 -3.56 -8.91
N LEU A 36 -0.08 -3.82 -8.96
CA LEU A 36 0.93 -3.10 -8.21
C LEU A 36 1.59 -2.06 -9.12
N ILE A 37 1.77 -0.84 -8.62
CA ILE A 37 2.37 0.28 -9.37
C ILE A 37 3.49 0.90 -8.55
N SER A 38 4.60 1.16 -9.22
CA SER A 38 5.59 2.17 -8.81
C SER A 38 5.46 3.37 -9.73
N VAL A 39 5.33 4.57 -9.17
CA VAL A 39 5.23 5.81 -9.97
C VAL A 39 6.59 6.20 -10.53
N THR A 40 7.66 6.03 -9.76
CA THR A 40 9.02 6.31 -10.25
C THR A 40 9.75 5.03 -10.66
N ASP A 41 10.79 5.20 -11.46
CA ASP A 41 11.60 4.13 -12.05
C ASP A 41 12.67 3.57 -11.09
N GLY A 42 12.85 4.20 -9.91
CA GLY A 42 13.84 3.80 -8.93
C GLY A 42 15.30 4.04 -9.31
N SER A 43 15.56 4.92 -10.28
CA SER A 43 16.89 5.17 -10.86
C SER A 43 17.88 5.91 -9.95
N GLY A 44 17.44 6.40 -8.77
CA GLY A 44 18.24 7.19 -7.84
C GLY A 44 18.70 6.44 -6.58
N GLY A 45 18.02 5.36 -6.20
CA GLY A 45 18.21 4.68 -4.91
C GLY A 45 19.26 3.56 -4.94
N HIS A 46 20.56 3.89 -5.07
CA HIS A 46 21.64 2.91 -4.96
C HIS A 46 23.01 3.58 -4.77
N GLN A 47 23.96 2.95 -4.05
CA GLN A 47 25.26 3.51 -3.70
C GLN A 47 26.26 3.62 -4.87
N THR A 48 26.14 2.78 -5.91
CA THR A 48 27.09 2.72 -7.03
C THR A 48 26.42 2.76 -8.40
N MET A 49 25.25 2.14 -8.55
CA MET A 49 24.47 2.09 -9.79
C MET A 49 23.49 3.26 -9.85
N LYS A 50 23.18 3.78 -11.04
CA LYS A 50 22.24 4.92 -11.21
C LYS A 50 21.67 4.99 -12.61
N GLY A 51 20.64 5.83 -12.76
CA GLY A 51 20.05 6.13 -14.07
C GLY A 51 19.42 4.91 -14.76
N PRO A 52 19.45 4.83 -16.09
CA PRO A 52 18.74 3.80 -16.85
C PRO A 52 19.12 2.36 -16.50
N GLU A 53 20.38 2.13 -16.11
CA GLU A 53 20.84 0.80 -15.70
C GLU A 53 20.16 0.32 -14.42
N LEU A 54 20.11 1.19 -13.40
CA LEU A 54 19.41 0.89 -12.15
C LEU A 54 17.90 0.78 -12.39
N ALA A 55 17.30 1.69 -13.16
CA ALA A 55 15.88 1.65 -13.49
C ALA A 55 15.49 0.33 -14.15
N GLN A 56 16.27 -0.16 -15.12
CA GLN A 56 16.03 -1.44 -15.78
C GLN A 56 16.12 -2.62 -14.80
N ARG A 57 17.12 -2.60 -13.90
CA ARG A 57 17.30 -3.61 -12.86
C ARG A 57 16.09 -3.63 -11.90
N ARG A 58 15.72 -2.48 -11.33
CA ARG A 58 14.60 -2.37 -10.39
C ARG A 58 13.26 -2.73 -11.02
N LYS A 59 13.06 -2.38 -12.28
CA LYS A 59 11.88 -2.81 -13.07
C LYS A 59 11.82 -4.34 -13.21
N ALA A 60 12.94 -5.01 -13.42
CA ALA A 60 13.01 -6.47 -13.48
C ALA A 60 12.76 -7.11 -12.10
N GLU A 61 13.30 -6.54 -11.04
CA GLU A 61 13.09 -6.97 -9.65
C GLU A 61 11.61 -6.84 -9.27
N ALA A 62 10.96 -5.70 -9.53
CA ALA A 62 9.53 -5.48 -9.31
C ALA A 62 8.66 -6.48 -10.08
N ALA A 63 8.98 -6.72 -11.35
CA ALA A 63 8.27 -7.71 -12.16
C ALA A 63 8.44 -9.13 -11.62
N ALA A 64 9.59 -9.48 -11.04
CA ALA A 64 9.82 -10.75 -10.37
C ALA A 64 8.99 -10.85 -9.07
N ALA A 65 8.94 -9.79 -8.26
CA ALA A 65 8.14 -9.72 -7.05
C ALA A 65 6.64 -9.91 -7.35
N GLY A 66 6.10 -9.21 -8.36
CA GLY A 66 4.71 -9.40 -8.79
C GLY A 66 4.38 -10.85 -9.18
N LYS A 67 5.32 -11.55 -9.83
CA LYS A 67 5.15 -12.96 -10.22
C LYS A 67 5.03 -13.91 -9.02
N VAL A 68 5.63 -13.58 -7.88
CA VAL A 68 5.53 -14.40 -6.66
C VAL A 68 4.09 -14.63 -6.26
N ILE A 69 3.25 -13.60 -6.38
CA ILE A 69 1.82 -13.66 -6.02
C ILE A 69 0.91 -13.73 -7.26
N GLY A 70 1.48 -13.88 -8.45
CA GLY A 70 0.72 -14.01 -9.70
C GLY A 70 -0.01 -12.72 -10.10
N THR A 71 0.61 -11.55 -9.89
CA THR A 71 0.05 -10.25 -10.27
C THR A 71 0.99 -9.45 -11.18
N GLU A 72 0.44 -8.49 -11.93
CA GLU A 72 1.23 -7.52 -12.65
C GLU A 72 1.79 -6.49 -11.68
N TYR A 73 3.10 -6.18 -11.83
CA TYR A 73 3.75 -5.06 -11.19
C TYR A 73 4.29 -4.14 -12.28
N ARG A 74 3.74 -2.95 -12.37
CA ARG A 74 4.10 -1.97 -13.40
C ARG A 74 4.87 -0.82 -12.78
N VAL A 75 6.03 -0.51 -13.38
CA VAL A 75 6.86 0.64 -13.02
C VAL A 75 6.66 1.70 -14.10
N LEU A 76 6.24 2.92 -13.69
CA LEU A 76 6.11 4.07 -14.58
C LEU A 76 7.47 4.73 -14.79
N ASP A 77 7.53 5.71 -15.71
CA ASP A 77 8.79 6.25 -16.21
C ASP A 77 9.16 7.62 -15.57
N PHE A 78 8.60 7.97 -14.39
CA PHE A 78 9.04 9.16 -13.67
C PHE A 78 10.39 8.88 -13.01
N ALA A 79 11.32 9.83 -13.14
CA ALA A 79 12.65 9.67 -12.53
C ALA A 79 12.56 9.69 -11.00
N ASP A 80 13.25 8.75 -10.35
CA ASP A 80 13.38 8.66 -8.90
C ASP A 80 14.03 9.91 -8.31
N GLY A 81 13.45 10.46 -7.23
CA GLY A 81 13.87 11.69 -6.58
C GLY A 81 13.42 12.97 -7.28
N ALA A 82 12.74 12.86 -8.44
CA ALA A 82 12.35 14.01 -9.26
C ALA A 82 10.85 14.10 -9.55
N LEU A 83 10.02 13.27 -8.92
CA LEU A 83 8.59 13.32 -9.10
C LEU A 83 8.03 14.67 -8.63
N MET A 84 7.22 15.30 -9.48
CA MET A 84 6.49 16.53 -9.17
C MET A 84 5.00 16.34 -9.46
N PRO A 85 4.08 16.90 -8.65
CA PRO A 85 2.64 16.78 -8.87
C PRO A 85 2.16 17.73 -9.98
N THR A 86 2.68 17.51 -11.19
CA THR A 86 2.30 18.29 -12.37
C THR A 86 0.94 17.84 -12.92
N LEU A 87 0.32 18.67 -13.76
CA LEU A 87 -0.92 18.33 -14.44
C LEU A 87 -0.75 17.06 -15.33
N GLU A 88 0.40 16.94 -15.97
CA GLU A 88 0.71 15.77 -16.80
C GLU A 88 0.78 14.49 -15.95
N ALA A 89 1.50 14.52 -14.84
CA ALA A 89 1.59 13.40 -13.91
C ALA A 89 0.20 13.02 -13.36
N ARG A 90 -0.61 14.00 -12.97
CA ARG A 90 -2.00 13.79 -12.54
C ARG A 90 -2.82 13.11 -13.64
N HIS A 91 -2.72 13.56 -14.87
CA HIS A 91 -3.44 12.95 -15.99
C HIS A 91 -3.01 11.51 -16.25
N GLN A 92 -1.74 11.17 -16.04
CA GLN A 92 -1.27 9.78 -16.14
C GLN A 92 -1.89 8.90 -15.04
N ILE A 93 -1.92 9.36 -13.79
CA ILE A 93 -2.57 8.63 -12.68
C ILE A 93 -4.08 8.49 -12.91
N ILE A 94 -4.76 9.53 -13.39
CA ILE A 94 -6.20 9.45 -13.75
C ILE A 94 -6.44 8.38 -14.82
N ARG A 95 -5.65 8.38 -15.90
CA ARG A 95 -5.76 7.37 -16.96
C ARG A 95 -5.47 5.95 -16.46
N LEU A 96 -4.46 5.80 -15.60
CA LEU A 96 -4.12 4.53 -14.98
C LEU A 96 -5.32 3.97 -14.18
N ILE A 97 -5.90 4.78 -13.30
CA ILE A 97 -7.06 4.38 -12.48
C ILE A 97 -8.27 4.06 -13.39
N ARG A 98 -8.57 4.90 -14.39
CA ARG A 98 -9.68 4.67 -15.31
C ARG A 98 -9.53 3.40 -16.14
N ASN A 99 -8.32 3.11 -16.62
CA ASN A 99 -8.05 1.91 -17.43
C ASN A 99 -8.13 0.64 -16.59
N PHE A 100 -7.65 0.67 -15.36
CA PHE A 100 -7.73 -0.49 -14.49
C PHE A 100 -9.11 -0.66 -13.86
N LYS A 101 -9.86 0.41 -13.62
CA LYS A 101 -11.21 0.42 -12.99
C LYS A 101 -11.21 -0.27 -11.63
N PRO A 102 -10.40 0.19 -10.67
CA PRO A 102 -10.33 -0.42 -9.36
C PRO A 102 -11.59 -0.16 -8.54
N ASP A 103 -11.81 -1.00 -7.55
CA ASP A 103 -12.80 -0.82 -6.49
C ASP A 103 -12.16 -0.21 -5.23
N LEU A 104 -10.84 -0.47 -5.04
CA LEU A 104 -10.01 0.08 -3.99
C LEU A 104 -8.67 0.56 -4.59
N VAL A 105 -8.26 1.76 -4.19
CA VAL A 105 -6.94 2.34 -4.48
C VAL A 105 -6.22 2.59 -3.16
N LEU A 106 -5.02 2.06 -3.01
CA LEU A 106 -4.16 2.29 -1.85
C LEU A 106 -2.87 3.00 -2.26
N THR A 107 -2.41 3.93 -1.42
CA THR A 107 -1.19 4.71 -1.68
C THR A 107 -0.55 5.23 -0.39
N HIS A 108 0.53 5.99 -0.50
CA HIS A 108 1.15 6.70 0.62
C HIS A 108 0.23 7.78 1.20
N ARG A 109 0.53 8.22 2.44
CA ARG A 109 -0.07 9.42 3.03
C ARG A 109 0.65 10.68 2.53
N PRO A 110 0.00 11.88 2.65
CA PRO A 110 0.62 13.13 2.20
C PRO A 110 1.74 13.63 3.14
N ASN A 111 1.86 13.09 4.33
CA ASN A 111 2.90 13.45 5.31
C ASN A 111 3.91 12.31 5.45
N ASP A 112 4.95 12.37 4.64
CA ASP A 112 6.03 11.37 4.56
C ASP A 112 7.38 12.09 4.45
N TYR A 113 8.49 11.40 4.80
CA TYR A 113 9.83 11.98 4.70
C TYR A 113 10.29 12.15 3.25
N HIS A 114 9.88 11.23 2.35
CA HIS A 114 10.33 11.23 0.96
C HIS A 114 9.42 12.10 0.08
N PRO A 115 9.98 13.01 -0.72
CA PRO A 115 9.18 13.85 -1.62
C PRO A 115 8.33 13.02 -2.60
N ASP A 116 8.89 11.97 -3.19
CA ASP A 116 8.15 11.13 -4.15
C ASP A 116 6.97 10.40 -3.49
N HIS A 117 7.07 9.98 -2.23
CA HIS A 117 5.94 9.42 -1.47
C HIS A 117 4.82 10.45 -1.32
N ARG A 118 5.18 11.67 -0.88
CA ARG A 118 4.21 12.75 -0.73
C ARG A 118 3.55 13.13 -2.05
N TYR A 119 4.33 13.23 -3.13
CA TYR A 119 3.81 13.60 -4.44
C TYR A 119 3.00 12.48 -5.09
N THR A 120 3.36 11.22 -4.89
CA THR A 120 2.51 10.08 -5.26
C THR A 120 1.16 10.16 -4.54
N SER A 121 1.17 10.40 -3.24
CA SER A 121 -0.06 10.58 -2.45
C SER A 121 -0.91 11.73 -2.98
N ILE A 122 -0.33 12.91 -3.21
CA ILE A 122 -1.02 14.08 -3.75
C ILE A 122 -1.63 13.79 -5.12
N LEU A 123 -0.88 13.16 -6.02
CA LEU A 123 -1.36 12.81 -7.36
C LEU A 123 -2.56 11.86 -7.31
N VAL A 124 -2.52 10.87 -6.41
CA VAL A 124 -3.63 9.92 -6.22
C VAL A 124 -4.83 10.61 -5.56
N GLN A 125 -4.64 11.45 -4.56
CA GLN A 125 -5.70 12.23 -3.92
C GLN A 125 -6.38 13.18 -4.93
N ASP A 126 -5.59 13.89 -5.71
CA ASP A 126 -6.09 14.77 -6.78
C ASP A 126 -6.89 14.00 -7.84
N ALA A 127 -6.55 12.73 -8.08
CA ALA A 127 -7.27 11.88 -9.02
C ALA A 127 -8.62 11.38 -8.45
N ALA A 128 -8.79 11.31 -7.14
CA ALA A 128 -9.94 10.67 -6.47
C ALA A 128 -11.31 11.18 -6.97
N TYR A 129 -11.47 12.49 -7.16
CA TYR A 129 -12.69 13.05 -7.77
C TYR A 129 -12.62 13.03 -9.30
N MET A 130 -11.44 13.38 -9.87
CA MET A 130 -11.27 13.63 -11.30
C MET A 130 -11.47 12.39 -12.17
N VAL A 131 -11.32 11.19 -11.63
CA VAL A 131 -11.56 9.94 -12.38
C VAL A 131 -13.01 9.80 -12.86
N THR A 132 -13.97 10.51 -12.23
CA THR A 132 -15.39 10.50 -12.63
C THR A 132 -15.80 11.67 -13.51
N VAL A 133 -14.92 12.66 -13.74
CA VAL A 133 -15.22 13.88 -14.49
C VAL A 133 -14.99 13.68 -15.99
N PRO A 134 -16.04 13.68 -16.85
CA PRO A 134 -15.89 13.35 -18.27
C PRO A 134 -14.95 14.28 -19.05
N ALA A 135 -14.92 15.58 -18.70
CA ALA A 135 -14.10 16.58 -19.39
C ALA A 135 -12.60 16.48 -19.06
N VAL A 136 -12.22 15.77 -18.00
CA VAL A 136 -10.82 15.53 -17.64
C VAL A 136 -10.36 14.26 -18.34
N CYS A 137 -9.21 14.29 -19.04
CA CYS A 137 -8.68 13.20 -19.85
C CYS A 137 -9.78 12.56 -20.73
N PRO A 138 -10.40 13.30 -21.67
CA PRO A 138 -11.55 12.85 -22.48
C PRO A 138 -11.20 11.69 -23.45
N ASP A 139 -9.91 11.45 -23.63
CA ASP A 139 -9.34 10.33 -24.38
C ASP A 139 -9.46 8.97 -23.66
N THR A 140 -9.80 8.98 -22.37
CA THR A 140 -9.94 7.77 -21.55
C THR A 140 -11.31 7.78 -20.86
N PRO A 141 -12.17 6.76 -21.06
CA PRO A 141 -13.51 6.73 -20.48
C PRO A 141 -13.51 6.95 -18.98
N HIS A 142 -14.30 7.90 -18.48
CA HIS A 142 -14.43 8.20 -17.05
C HIS A 142 -15.13 7.05 -16.28
N LEU A 143 -14.84 6.95 -15.01
CA LEU A 143 -15.55 6.01 -14.12
C LEU A 143 -16.95 6.53 -13.79
N ARG A 144 -17.90 5.63 -13.65
CA ARG A 144 -19.30 5.97 -13.27
C ARG A 144 -19.45 6.12 -11.75
N SER A 145 -18.53 5.53 -10.98
CA SER A 145 -18.46 5.63 -9.53
C SER A 145 -17.00 5.72 -9.10
N ASN A 146 -16.76 6.44 -8.00
CA ASN A 146 -15.41 6.49 -7.42
C ASN A 146 -15.07 5.15 -6.75
N PRO A 147 -13.80 4.70 -6.83
CA PRO A 147 -13.30 3.66 -5.92
C PRO A 147 -13.26 4.16 -4.46
N VAL A 148 -13.07 3.24 -3.54
CA VAL A 148 -12.57 3.56 -2.19
C VAL A 148 -11.10 3.92 -2.32
N PHE A 149 -10.66 4.97 -1.61
CA PHE A 149 -9.25 5.33 -1.51
C PHE A 149 -8.76 5.11 -0.08
N GLY A 150 -7.53 4.72 0.08
CA GLY A 150 -6.91 4.53 1.38
C GLY A 150 -5.40 4.68 1.35
N TYR A 151 -4.80 4.68 2.52
CA TYR A 151 -3.39 4.95 2.74
C TYR A 151 -2.71 3.78 3.44
N PHE A 152 -1.46 3.52 3.07
CA PHE A 152 -0.56 2.60 3.75
C PHE A 152 -0.20 3.11 5.16
N ALA A 153 0.01 2.19 6.09
CA ALA A 153 0.54 2.53 7.39
C ALA A 153 1.94 3.14 7.32
N ASP A 154 2.16 4.15 8.15
CA ASP A 154 3.46 4.78 8.41
C ASP A 154 3.63 5.14 9.90
N ASP A 155 4.83 5.63 10.25
CA ASP A 155 5.18 6.02 11.61
C ASP A 155 5.20 7.54 11.83
N PHE A 156 4.81 8.32 10.83
CA PHE A 156 4.80 9.78 10.92
C PHE A 156 3.64 10.27 11.77
N ARG A 157 3.96 11.08 12.79
CA ARG A 157 2.98 11.59 13.77
C ARG A 157 2.59 13.04 13.53
N LYS A 158 3.32 13.76 12.67
CA LYS A 158 3.10 15.19 12.42
C LYS A 158 2.91 15.42 10.92
N PRO A 159 1.95 16.28 10.52
CA PRO A 159 1.02 17.02 11.37
C PRO A 159 -0.09 16.15 11.99
N ILE A 160 -0.48 15.03 11.38
CA ILE A 160 -1.54 14.12 11.83
C ILE A 160 -1.00 12.70 11.89
N PRO A 161 -1.14 11.97 13.02
CA PRO A 161 -0.74 10.58 13.10
C PRO A 161 -1.62 9.68 12.23
N PHE A 162 -1.07 8.55 11.79
CA PHE A 162 -1.82 7.51 11.07
C PHE A 162 -2.90 6.92 11.99
N HIS A 163 -4.12 6.81 11.44
CA HIS A 163 -5.26 6.17 12.09
C HIS A 163 -5.66 4.91 11.31
N ALA A 164 -5.57 3.74 11.94
CA ALA A 164 -5.93 2.49 11.28
C ALA A 164 -7.45 2.27 11.30
N ASP A 165 -8.07 2.12 10.11
CA ASP A 165 -9.47 1.69 9.94
C ASP A 165 -9.57 0.20 9.62
N ILE A 166 -8.52 -0.35 9.03
CA ILE A 166 -8.39 -1.75 8.64
C ILE A 166 -7.06 -2.29 9.15
N VAL A 167 -7.10 -3.49 9.73
CA VAL A 167 -5.91 -4.29 10.03
C VAL A 167 -6.06 -5.67 9.41
N VAL A 168 -4.99 -6.18 8.82
CA VAL A 168 -4.94 -7.47 8.14
C VAL A 168 -3.83 -8.31 8.75
N ASP A 169 -4.19 -9.46 9.32
CA ASP A 169 -3.24 -10.50 9.75
C ASP A 169 -2.53 -11.07 8.52
N VAL A 170 -1.23 -10.81 8.40
CA VAL A 170 -0.42 -11.26 7.26
C VAL A 170 0.52 -12.43 7.59
N GLU A 171 0.47 -12.96 8.82
CA GLU A 171 1.24 -14.16 9.19
C GLU A 171 1.01 -15.34 8.25
N PRO A 172 -0.25 -15.64 7.81
CA PRO A 172 -0.52 -16.76 6.91
C PRO A 172 0.13 -16.65 5.52
N VAL A 173 0.66 -15.48 5.19
CA VAL A 173 1.29 -15.18 3.89
C VAL A 173 2.70 -14.58 4.03
N PHE A 174 3.29 -14.69 5.22
CA PHE A 174 4.60 -14.11 5.50
C PHE A 174 5.69 -14.60 4.55
N ASP A 175 5.69 -15.90 4.19
CA ASP A 175 6.61 -16.44 3.19
C ASP A 175 6.46 -15.81 1.80
N SER A 176 5.24 -15.40 1.44
CA SER A 176 5.01 -14.68 0.18
C SER A 176 5.60 -13.27 0.24
N ILE A 177 5.41 -12.55 1.36
CA ILE A 177 6.04 -11.23 1.59
C ILE A 177 7.55 -11.36 1.46
N MET A 178 8.16 -12.31 2.19
CA MET A 178 9.60 -12.52 2.15
C MET A 178 10.11 -12.86 0.76
N SER A 179 9.34 -13.62 -0.02
CA SER A 179 9.71 -13.97 -1.37
C SER A 179 9.58 -12.81 -2.35
N MET A 180 8.63 -11.88 -2.14
CA MET A 180 8.53 -10.64 -2.91
C MET A 180 9.71 -9.73 -2.61
N LEU A 181 10.02 -9.49 -1.33
CA LEU A 181 11.12 -8.63 -0.90
C LEU A 181 12.50 -9.18 -1.33
N ASP A 182 12.68 -10.50 -1.32
CA ASP A 182 13.89 -11.20 -1.79
C ASP A 182 14.18 -10.93 -3.28
N CYS A 183 13.15 -10.61 -4.07
CA CYS A 183 13.32 -10.22 -5.48
C CYS A 183 14.00 -8.85 -5.64
N HIS A 184 13.85 -7.94 -4.69
CA HIS A 184 14.41 -6.59 -4.73
C HIS A 184 15.86 -6.56 -4.21
N VAL A 185 16.74 -7.31 -4.86
CA VAL A 185 18.14 -7.51 -4.45
C VAL A 185 18.89 -6.19 -4.31
N SER A 186 18.69 -5.26 -5.27
CA SER A 186 19.35 -3.96 -5.26
C SER A 186 18.98 -3.13 -4.02
N GLN A 187 17.83 -3.40 -3.40
CA GLN A 187 17.35 -2.65 -2.26
C GLN A 187 17.65 -3.38 -0.94
N PHE A 188 17.13 -4.60 -0.74
CA PHE A 188 17.22 -5.29 0.54
C PHE A 188 18.60 -5.81 0.88
N TYR A 189 19.46 -6.07 -0.12
CA TYR A 189 20.79 -6.60 0.10
C TYR A 189 21.93 -5.65 -0.29
N GLU A 190 21.62 -4.51 -0.89
CA GLU A 190 22.63 -3.54 -1.33
C GLU A 190 22.36 -2.15 -0.75
N TRP A 191 21.29 -1.45 -1.18
CA TRP A 191 21.04 -0.05 -0.83
C TRP A 191 20.63 0.16 0.62
N LEU A 192 19.61 -0.56 1.13
CA LEU A 192 19.10 -0.36 2.49
C LEU A 192 20.14 -0.70 3.56
N PRO A 193 20.94 -1.78 3.44
CA PRO A 193 22.07 -2.01 4.33
C PRO A 193 23.14 -0.92 4.24
N TYR A 194 23.50 -0.48 3.04
CA TYR A 194 24.46 0.60 2.85
C TYR A 194 24.00 1.92 3.47
N ASN A 195 22.72 2.23 3.35
CA ASN A 195 22.11 3.47 3.86
C ASN A 195 21.79 3.40 5.37
N GLY A 196 22.12 2.31 6.05
CA GLY A 196 21.95 2.15 7.49
C GLY A 196 20.49 1.99 7.94
N VAL A 197 19.59 1.58 7.04
CA VAL A 197 18.20 1.31 7.40
C VAL A 197 18.08 0.08 8.28
N PHE A 198 18.94 -0.91 8.07
CA PHE A 198 18.99 -2.12 8.90
C PHE A 198 20.20 -2.07 9.83
N PHE A 199 19.98 -2.35 11.12
CA PHE A 199 21.04 -2.35 12.14
C PHE A 199 21.86 -3.64 12.12
N ASP A 200 21.29 -4.74 11.65
CA ASP A 200 21.98 -6.02 11.54
C ASP A 200 22.87 -6.06 10.31
N ALA A 201 24.11 -6.46 10.47
CA ALA A 201 25.05 -6.63 9.36
C ALA A 201 24.54 -7.69 8.37
N LEU A 202 24.65 -7.36 7.08
CA LEU A 202 24.32 -8.30 6.01
C LEU A 202 25.26 -9.52 6.05
N PRO A 203 24.74 -10.76 6.03
CA PRO A 203 25.58 -11.96 5.98
C PRO A 203 26.43 -12.01 4.71
N GLU A 204 27.69 -12.39 4.83
CA GLU A 204 28.60 -12.63 3.69
C GLU A 204 28.11 -13.80 2.83
N ASN A 205 27.62 -14.85 3.49
CA ASN A 205 27.09 -16.03 2.80
C ASN A 205 25.69 -15.76 2.25
N CYS A 206 25.55 -15.88 0.92
CA CYS A 206 24.27 -15.67 0.23
C CYS A 206 23.15 -16.61 0.72
N ASN A 207 23.47 -17.81 1.19
CA ASN A 207 22.46 -18.76 1.68
C ASN A 207 21.78 -18.26 2.98
N ASP A 208 22.44 -17.40 3.74
CA ASP A 208 21.93 -16.88 5.01
C ASP A 208 21.11 -15.59 4.84
N ARG A 209 21.14 -14.97 3.66
CA ARG A 209 20.50 -13.69 3.37
C ARG A 209 19.00 -13.72 3.55
N LYS A 210 18.33 -14.78 3.11
CA LYS A 210 16.87 -14.90 3.26
C LYS A 210 16.45 -15.01 4.73
N ALA A 211 17.18 -15.79 5.55
CA ALA A 211 16.93 -15.86 6.98
C ALA A 211 17.20 -14.53 7.69
N TRP A 212 18.25 -13.83 7.27
CA TRP A 212 18.55 -12.49 7.74
C TRP A 212 17.43 -11.50 7.38
N LEU A 213 16.95 -11.50 6.13
CA LEU A 213 15.84 -10.66 5.67
C LEU A 213 14.58 -10.93 6.51
N GLN A 214 14.24 -12.20 6.75
CA GLN A 214 13.11 -12.55 7.61
C GLN A 214 13.23 -11.92 9.00
N LYS A 215 14.42 -12.01 9.62
CA LYS A 215 14.67 -11.44 10.94
C LYS A 215 14.46 -9.93 10.95
N VAL A 216 15.09 -9.20 10.03
CA VAL A 216 14.98 -7.73 10.00
C VAL A 216 13.57 -7.25 9.66
N MET A 217 12.85 -7.97 8.79
CA MET A 217 11.48 -7.62 8.43
C MET A 217 10.48 -7.90 9.55
N VAL A 218 10.64 -8.97 10.32
CA VAL A 218 9.82 -9.21 11.51
C VAL A 218 9.96 -8.05 12.50
N GLU A 219 11.18 -7.61 12.80
CA GLU A 219 11.41 -6.49 13.70
C GLU A 219 10.81 -5.17 13.16
N TRP A 220 10.74 -5.01 11.84
CA TRP A 220 10.18 -3.82 11.21
C TRP A 220 8.64 -3.82 11.20
N ILE A 221 8.00 -4.98 10.97
CA ILE A 221 6.54 -5.10 10.84
C ILE A 221 5.84 -5.31 12.20
N LYS A 222 6.48 -6.03 13.12
CA LYS A 222 5.91 -6.40 14.41
C LYS A 222 5.32 -5.23 15.22
N PRO A 223 5.96 -4.04 15.27
CA PRO A 223 5.43 -2.90 16.02
C PRO A 223 4.01 -2.48 15.64
N TYR A 224 3.58 -2.75 14.40
CA TYR A 224 2.22 -2.39 13.96
C TYR A 224 1.13 -3.21 14.65
N ALA A 225 1.35 -4.50 14.92
CA ALA A 225 0.39 -5.33 15.64
C ALA A 225 0.16 -4.81 17.07
N ASP A 226 1.23 -4.42 17.75
CA ASP A 226 1.12 -3.87 19.11
C ASP A 226 0.52 -2.45 19.10
N ARG A 227 0.89 -1.62 18.13
CA ARG A 227 0.34 -0.27 17.96
C ARG A 227 -1.17 -0.27 17.70
N PHE A 228 -1.67 -1.26 16.97
CA PHE A 228 -3.09 -1.37 16.61
C PHE A 228 -3.80 -2.53 17.31
N ARG A 229 -3.30 -2.96 18.47
CA ARG A 229 -3.80 -4.14 19.21
C ARG A 229 -5.31 -4.12 19.44
N ASP A 230 -5.86 -3.00 19.82
CA ASP A 230 -7.30 -2.88 20.06
C ASP A 230 -8.11 -3.16 18.79
N LEU A 231 -7.70 -2.63 17.65
CA LEU A 231 -8.34 -2.88 16.36
C LEU A 231 -8.12 -4.33 15.88
N VAL A 232 -6.96 -4.92 16.17
CA VAL A 232 -6.68 -6.35 15.88
C VAL A 232 -7.64 -7.23 16.68
N ILE A 233 -7.80 -6.97 17.97
CA ILE A 233 -8.73 -7.71 18.84
C ILE A 233 -10.18 -7.49 18.38
N GLN A 234 -10.56 -6.26 18.05
CA GLN A 234 -11.89 -5.96 17.52
C GLN A 234 -12.18 -6.72 16.21
N THR A 235 -11.17 -6.86 15.34
CA THR A 235 -11.31 -7.51 14.03
C THR A 235 -11.35 -9.04 14.15
N TYR A 236 -10.48 -9.63 14.97
CA TYR A 236 -10.25 -11.10 15.00
C TYR A 236 -10.82 -11.79 16.24
N GLY A 237 -11.35 -11.04 17.20
CA GLY A 237 -11.76 -11.53 18.52
C GLY A 237 -10.57 -11.63 19.49
N LEU A 238 -10.85 -11.69 20.80
CA LEU A 238 -9.83 -11.65 21.86
C LEU A 238 -8.80 -12.78 21.70
N ASP A 239 -9.26 -14.05 21.61
CA ASP A 239 -8.39 -15.22 21.61
C ASP A 239 -7.40 -15.25 20.45
N LYS A 240 -7.82 -14.84 19.26
CA LYS A 240 -6.98 -14.76 18.08
C LYS A 240 -6.21 -13.44 18.04
N GLY A 241 -6.87 -12.33 18.34
CA GLY A 241 -6.29 -10.99 18.24
C GLY A 241 -5.09 -10.76 19.15
N GLU A 242 -5.05 -11.39 20.34
CA GLU A 242 -3.89 -11.36 21.24
C GLU A 242 -2.66 -12.09 20.67
N LYS A 243 -2.87 -13.05 19.76
CA LYS A 243 -1.82 -13.91 19.19
C LYS A 243 -1.31 -13.46 17.83
N VAL A 244 -1.97 -12.48 17.21
CA VAL A 244 -1.50 -11.92 15.94
C VAL A 244 -0.34 -10.95 16.20
N HIS A 245 0.79 -11.18 15.53
CA HIS A 245 2.02 -10.40 15.70
C HIS A 245 2.44 -9.63 14.45
N LEU A 246 1.95 -10.01 13.26
CA LEU A 246 2.31 -9.36 12.01
C LEU A 246 1.05 -8.89 11.29
N VAL A 247 0.90 -7.59 11.14
CA VAL A 247 -0.23 -6.98 10.44
C VAL A 247 0.22 -5.93 9.44
N GLU A 248 -0.57 -5.77 8.39
CA GLU A 248 -0.63 -4.58 7.58
C GLU A 248 -1.86 -3.77 7.98
N ALA A 249 -1.76 -2.44 7.94
CA ALA A 249 -2.85 -1.56 8.34
C ALA A 249 -3.10 -0.48 7.29
N PHE A 250 -4.36 -0.05 7.19
CA PHE A 250 -4.81 0.94 6.22
C PHE A 250 -5.71 1.98 6.87
N GLU A 251 -5.49 3.24 6.50
CA GLU A 251 -6.36 4.37 6.82
C GLU A 251 -7.23 4.66 5.60
N ILE A 252 -8.55 4.80 5.78
CA ILE A 252 -9.47 5.06 4.67
C ILE A 252 -9.61 6.56 4.47
N SER A 253 -9.41 6.99 3.24
CA SER A 253 -9.55 8.39 2.84
C SER A 253 -11.02 8.83 2.85
N GLU A 254 -11.26 10.08 3.22
CA GLU A 254 -12.56 10.74 3.06
C GLU A 254 -12.91 11.03 1.59
N TYR A 255 -11.92 10.92 0.68
CA TYR A 255 -12.11 11.10 -0.75
C TYR A 255 -12.55 9.80 -1.43
N GLY A 256 -13.42 9.90 -2.41
CA GLY A 256 -13.93 8.72 -3.10
C GLY A 256 -15.18 8.11 -2.47
N SER A 257 -15.40 6.81 -2.68
CA SER A 257 -16.55 6.10 -2.11
C SER A 257 -16.33 5.75 -0.65
N LYS A 258 -17.40 5.86 0.15
CA LYS A 258 -17.39 5.40 1.54
C LYS A 258 -17.21 3.88 1.63
N LEU A 259 -16.50 3.44 2.64
CA LEU A 259 -16.32 2.04 2.99
C LEU A 259 -17.37 1.64 4.05
N ASP A 260 -18.53 1.18 3.63
CA ASP A 260 -19.51 0.58 4.52
C ASP A 260 -19.16 -0.90 4.84
N ALA A 261 -19.91 -1.50 5.78
CA ALA A 261 -19.63 -2.88 6.22
C ALA A 261 -19.74 -3.92 5.10
N ALA A 262 -20.70 -3.75 4.17
CA ALA A 262 -20.88 -4.67 3.06
C ALA A 262 -19.72 -4.55 2.04
N LYS A 263 -19.31 -3.33 1.74
CA LYS A 263 -18.17 -3.05 0.86
C LYS A 263 -16.85 -3.48 1.51
N LYS A 264 -16.69 -3.30 2.84
CA LYS A 264 -15.53 -3.83 3.59
C LYS A 264 -15.43 -5.35 3.46
N ALA A 265 -16.52 -6.07 3.71
CA ALA A 265 -16.55 -7.53 3.60
C ALA A 265 -16.27 -8.01 2.16
N TRP A 266 -16.71 -7.28 1.15
CA TRP A 266 -16.44 -7.59 -0.24
C TRP A 266 -15.00 -7.27 -0.66
N LEU A 267 -14.46 -6.11 -0.27
CA LEU A 267 -13.10 -5.68 -0.61
C LEU A 267 -12.03 -6.47 0.16
N PHE A 268 -12.34 -6.95 1.36
CA PHE A 268 -11.41 -7.70 2.22
C PHE A 268 -12.02 -9.07 2.60
N PRO A 269 -12.20 -9.99 1.62
CA PRO A 269 -12.93 -11.23 1.80
C PRO A 269 -12.27 -12.23 2.77
N PHE A 270 -11.06 -11.97 3.18
CA PHE A 270 -10.28 -12.76 4.14
C PHE A 270 -10.44 -12.27 5.58
N LEU A 271 -11.05 -11.11 5.81
CA LEU A 271 -11.36 -10.66 7.16
C LEU A 271 -12.52 -11.48 7.74
N PRO A 272 -12.53 -11.73 9.05
CA PRO A 272 -13.65 -12.39 9.69
C PRO A 272 -14.96 -11.62 9.45
N SER A 273 -16.05 -12.36 9.20
CA SER A 273 -17.38 -11.75 9.21
C SER A 273 -17.66 -11.20 10.61
N LEU A 274 -18.06 -9.94 10.70
CA LEU A 274 -18.49 -9.39 11.99
C LEU A 274 -19.62 -10.28 12.53
N SER A 275 -19.34 -11.01 13.62
CA SER A 275 -20.40 -11.70 14.34
C SER A 275 -21.38 -10.62 14.83
N SER A 276 -22.68 -10.84 14.61
CA SER A 276 -23.79 -9.93 14.94
C SER A 276 -23.98 -9.73 16.47
N GLY A 277 -22.91 -9.41 17.19
CA GLY A 277 -22.89 -9.32 18.66
C GLY A 277 -22.11 -8.17 19.27
N THR A 278 -21.37 -7.39 18.48
CA THR A 278 -20.72 -6.16 18.98
C THR A 278 -21.48 -4.96 18.45
N SER A 279 -22.23 -4.29 19.33
CA SER A 279 -22.76 -2.95 19.06
C SER A 279 -21.60 -2.04 18.61
N PRO A 280 -21.81 -1.21 17.57
CA PRO A 280 -20.86 -0.16 17.24
C PRO A 280 -20.71 0.71 18.50
N ILE A 281 -19.48 1.00 18.90
CA ILE A 281 -19.23 2.13 19.78
C ILE A 281 -19.86 3.32 19.05
N GLU A 282 -20.84 3.97 19.69
CA GLU A 282 -21.54 5.12 19.15
C GLU A 282 -20.49 6.12 18.66
N ALA A 283 -20.56 6.45 17.38
CA ALA A 283 -19.79 7.54 16.82
C ALA A 283 -20.15 8.78 17.67
N ILE A 284 -19.15 9.44 18.22
CA ILE A 284 -19.33 10.73 18.89
C ILE A 284 -19.93 11.65 17.84
N ASP A 285 -21.20 11.97 18.04
CA ASP A 285 -21.97 12.93 17.24
C ASP A 285 -21.35 14.32 17.51
N TYR A 286 -20.52 14.77 16.61
CA TYR A 286 -20.13 16.18 16.56
C TYR A 286 -21.33 16.95 16.05
N GLY A 287 -22.16 17.40 17.01
CA GLY A 287 -23.40 18.10 16.78
C GLY A 287 -23.30 19.16 15.68
N ASP A 288 -24.33 19.15 14.84
CA ASP A 288 -24.66 20.18 13.83
C ASP A 288 -24.42 21.58 14.40
N TYR A 289 -23.33 22.22 14.05
CA TYR A 289 -23.23 23.68 14.16
C TYR A 289 -24.15 24.28 13.09
N ARG A 290 -25.41 24.47 13.45
CA ARG A 290 -26.26 25.41 12.73
C ARG A 290 -25.95 26.77 13.33
N ASP A 291 -25.31 27.61 12.54
CA ASP A 291 -25.31 29.05 12.80
C ASP A 291 -26.75 29.54 12.66
N ASP A 292 -27.39 29.80 13.79
CA ASP A 292 -28.57 30.67 13.88
C ASP A 292 -28.03 32.11 13.95
N GLU A 293 -28.08 32.83 12.82
CA GLU A 293 -28.49 34.23 12.58
C GLU A 293 -27.88 34.74 11.26
#